data_9de4e62f916d943a13248169cd052db6
#
_entry.id   9de4e62f916d943a13248169cd052db6
#
_cell.length_a   1.000
_cell.length_b   1.000
_cell.length_c   1.000
_cell.angle_alpha   90.00
_cell.angle_beta   90.00
_cell.angle_gamma   90.00
#
_symmetry.space_group_name_H-M   'P 1'
#
loop_
_entity.id
_entity.type
_entity.pdbx_description
1 polymer ?
#
loop_
_entity_poly.entity_id
_entity_poly.type
_entity_poly.pdbx_seq_one_letter_code
_entity_poly.pdbx_strand_id
1 'polypeptide(L)'
;WDEDDTNVAVYYNVKDKPCGYMVYLIKNDIMHIKEMIYLNREAQKGLWEYIHAHDSMIDEVHGNTYFSEPIAFEIDDGDIKETIRPYAMGRIVDVASFLEDYPCDPDGGELCIDLEIEDDLLPWNDHTFRIRFADGGCALTDAPAEYHLKMGIGTLSTLLLGYKTAERLFEL
;
A
#
# COMPACT_ATOMS: atom_id res chain seq x y z
N TRP A 1 5.75 -8.92 -19.70
CA TRP A 1 4.75 -9.99 -19.87
C TRP A 1 5.02 -10.85 -21.12
N ASP A 2 6.27 -10.93 -21.58
CA ASP A 2 6.66 -11.59 -22.85
C ASP A 2 7.23 -13.01 -22.61
N GLU A 3 6.62 -13.81 -21.74
CA GLU A 3 6.96 -15.22 -21.65
C GLU A 3 5.81 -16.04 -22.21
N ASP A 4 6.08 -16.86 -23.20
CA ASP A 4 5.15 -17.71 -23.97
C ASP A 4 4.30 -18.68 -23.11
N ASP A 5 4.66 -18.86 -21.82
CA ASP A 5 4.01 -19.80 -20.88
C ASP A 5 3.14 -19.12 -19.80
N THR A 6 2.77 -17.86 -19.99
CA THR A 6 1.93 -17.13 -19.02
C THR A 6 0.46 -17.49 -19.17
N ASN A 7 -0.18 -17.90 -18.08
CA ASN A 7 -1.58 -18.26 -18.01
C ASN A 7 -2.37 -17.21 -17.20
N VAL A 8 -3.66 -17.10 -17.49
CA VAL A 8 -4.60 -16.24 -16.76
C VAL A 8 -5.79 -17.08 -16.30
N ALA A 9 -6.06 -17.07 -15.00
CA ALA A 9 -7.28 -17.60 -14.41
C ALA A 9 -8.20 -16.44 -13.99
N VAL A 10 -9.49 -16.52 -14.31
CA VAL A 10 -10.48 -15.50 -13.94
C VAL A 10 -11.58 -16.15 -13.13
N TYR A 11 -11.87 -15.56 -11.96
CA TYR A 11 -12.99 -15.99 -11.12
C TYR A 11 -14.26 -15.23 -11.50
N TYR A 12 -15.33 -15.98 -11.77
CA TYR A 12 -16.67 -15.48 -12.02
C TYR A 12 -17.59 -15.85 -10.86
N ASN A 13 -18.38 -14.90 -10.38
CA ASN A 13 -19.38 -15.17 -9.34
C ASN A 13 -20.60 -15.89 -9.91
N VAL A 14 -21.57 -16.25 -9.06
CA VAL A 14 -22.82 -16.94 -9.43
C VAL A 14 -23.71 -16.18 -10.44
N LYS A 15 -23.42 -14.89 -10.67
CA LYS A 15 -24.12 -14.04 -11.67
C LYS A 15 -23.30 -13.89 -12.95
N ASP A 16 -22.31 -14.73 -13.16
CA ASP A 16 -21.39 -14.70 -14.32
C ASP A 16 -20.67 -13.35 -14.51
N LYS A 17 -20.33 -12.71 -13.38
CA LYS A 17 -19.54 -11.47 -13.39
C LYS A 17 -18.11 -11.77 -12.94
N PRO A 18 -17.08 -11.28 -13.66
CA PRO A 18 -15.69 -11.42 -13.22
C PRO A 18 -15.47 -10.63 -11.93
N CYS A 19 -14.91 -11.26 -10.91
CA CYS A 19 -14.67 -10.69 -9.58
C CYS A 19 -13.24 -10.83 -9.10
N GLY A 20 -12.39 -11.48 -9.86
CA GLY A 20 -10.96 -11.62 -9.57
C GLY A 20 -10.24 -12.31 -10.71
N TYR A 21 -8.91 -12.16 -10.73
CA TYR A 21 -8.06 -12.87 -11.67
C TYR A 21 -6.68 -13.13 -11.07
N MET A 22 -5.99 -14.07 -11.66
CA MET A 22 -4.61 -14.40 -11.36
C MET A 22 -3.83 -14.60 -12.65
N VAL A 23 -2.63 -14.02 -12.71
CA VAL A 23 -1.67 -14.21 -13.79
C VAL A 23 -0.50 -15.03 -13.24
N TYR A 24 -0.22 -16.15 -13.85
CA TYR A 24 0.77 -17.09 -13.34
C TYR A 24 1.47 -17.86 -14.46
N LEU A 25 2.60 -18.48 -14.15
CA LEU A 25 3.25 -19.49 -14.96
C LEU A 25 3.66 -20.68 -14.07
N ILE A 26 3.74 -21.87 -14.65
CA ILE A 26 4.27 -23.06 -13.98
C ILE A 26 5.59 -23.42 -14.65
N LYS A 27 6.65 -23.52 -13.85
CA LYS A 27 7.97 -23.89 -14.31
C LYS A 27 8.71 -24.66 -13.23
N ASN A 28 9.29 -25.81 -13.59
CA ASN A 28 10.01 -26.69 -12.66
C ASN A 28 9.16 -27.07 -11.42
N ASP A 29 7.91 -27.43 -11.64
CA ASP A 29 6.93 -27.81 -10.60
C ASP A 29 6.64 -26.70 -9.58
N ILE A 30 6.93 -25.44 -9.94
CA ILE A 30 6.64 -24.25 -9.13
C ILE A 30 5.63 -23.38 -9.88
N MET A 31 4.53 -23.02 -9.21
CA MET A 31 3.61 -22.01 -9.71
C MET A 31 4.08 -20.61 -9.28
N HIS A 32 4.48 -19.79 -10.24
CA HIS A 32 4.87 -18.40 -10.03
C HIS A 32 3.69 -17.48 -10.29
N ILE A 33 3.08 -16.93 -9.24
CA ILE A 33 2.01 -15.94 -9.34
C ILE A 33 2.65 -14.57 -9.57
N LYS A 34 2.43 -14.02 -10.76
CA LYS A 34 2.91 -12.68 -11.14
C LYS A 34 2.00 -11.58 -10.58
N GLU A 35 0.70 -11.84 -10.59
CA GLU A 35 -0.31 -10.92 -10.09
C GLU A 35 -1.57 -11.69 -9.69
N MET A 36 -2.20 -11.30 -8.58
CA MET A 36 -3.49 -11.81 -8.15
C MET A 36 -4.32 -10.64 -7.59
N ILE A 37 -5.48 -10.40 -8.20
CA ILE A 37 -6.39 -9.32 -7.81
C ILE A 37 -7.80 -9.90 -7.62
N TYR A 38 -8.46 -9.49 -6.54
CA TYR A 38 -9.81 -9.91 -6.22
C TYR A 38 -10.61 -8.75 -5.61
N LEU A 39 -11.89 -8.68 -5.94
CA LEU A 39 -12.79 -7.63 -5.48
C LEU A 39 -13.46 -7.96 -4.15
N ASN A 40 -13.45 -9.22 -3.74
CA ASN A 40 -14.08 -9.70 -2.51
C ASN A 40 -13.48 -11.04 -2.07
N ARG A 41 -13.85 -11.46 -0.84
CA ARG A 41 -13.35 -12.69 -0.23
C ARG A 41 -13.78 -13.97 -0.96
N GLU A 42 -14.95 -13.97 -1.61
CA GLU A 42 -15.41 -15.10 -2.42
C GLU A 42 -14.45 -15.36 -3.59
N ALA A 43 -14.07 -14.30 -4.31
CA ALA A 43 -13.12 -14.39 -5.42
C ALA A 43 -11.72 -14.78 -4.94
N GLN A 44 -11.27 -14.22 -3.82
CA GLN A 44 -10.00 -14.61 -3.18
C GLN A 44 -9.97 -16.11 -2.92
N LYS A 45 -10.99 -16.62 -2.20
CA LYS A 45 -11.10 -18.05 -1.89
C LYS A 45 -11.13 -18.91 -3.16
N GLY A 46 -11.91 -18.52 -4.16
CA GLY A 46 -11.99 -19.27 -5.42
C GLY A 46 -10.67 -19.32 -6.19
N LEU A 47 -9.86 -18.25 -6.15
CA LEU A 47 -8.52 -18.26 -6.75
C LEU A 47 -7.56 -19.17 -5.96
N TRP A 48 -7.63 -19.19 -4.62
CA TRP A 48 -6.87 -20.16 -3.81
C TRP A 48 -7.31 -21.61 -4.03
N GLU A 49 -8.60 -21.88 -4.17
CA GLU A 49 -9.13 -23.21 -4.53
C GLU A 49 -8.62 -23.64 -5.92
N TYR A 50 -8.50 -22.69 -6.86
CA TYR A 50 -7.90 -22.97 -8.17
C TYR A 50 -6.43 -23.36 -8.05
N ILE A 51 -5.63 -22.68 -7.23
CA ILE A 51 -4.24 -23.04 -6.95
C ILE A 51 -4.18 -24.44 -6.36
N HIS A 52 -4.99 -24.72 -5.34
CA HIS A 52 -5.06 -26.03 -4.68
C HIS A 52 -5.43 -27.18 -5.63
N ALA A 53 -6.25 -26.90 -6.65
CA ALA A 53 -6.56 -27.90 -7.69
C ALA A 53 -5.37 -28.30 -8.56
N HIS A 54 -4.25 -27.61 -8.44
CA HIS A 54 -2.98 -27.93 -9.14
C HIS A 54 -1.98 -28.69 -8.26
N ASP A 55 -2.34 -29.08 -7.03
CA ASP A 55 -1.45 -29.71 -6.05
C ASP A 55 -0.69 -30.94 -6.59
N SER A 56 -1.30 -31.68 -7.53
CA SER A 56 -0.65 -32.83 -8.18
C SER A 56 0.36 -32.45 -9.27
N MET A 57 0.46 -31.19 -9.63
CA MET A 57 1.30 -30.68 -10.72
C MET A 57 2.37 -29.71 -10.25
N ILE A 58 2.31 -29.26 -9.02
CA ILE A 58 3.21 -28.26 -8.44
C ILE A 58 3.61 -28.66 -7.04
N ASP A 59 4.86 -28.42 -6.69
CA ASP A 59 5.41 -28.65 -5.35
C ASP A 59 5.40 -27.38 -4.50
N GLU A 60 5.50 -26.21 -5.14
CA GLU A 60 5.57 -24.91 -4.46
C GLU A 60 4.74 -23.85 -5.19
N VAL A 61 4.30 -22.85 -4.45
CA VAL A 61 3.65 -21.63 -4.99
C VAL A 61 4.44 -20.41 -4.54
N HIS A 62 4.93 -19.64 -5.50
CA HIS A 62 5.65 -18.40 -5.24
C HIS A 62 4.85 -17.20 -5.74
N GLY A 63 4.69 -16.19 -4.90
CA GLY A 63 3.96 -14.96 -5.25
C GLY A 63 4.37 -13.78 -4.38
N ASN A 64 3.92 -12.60 -4.77
CA ASN A 64 4.05 -11.39 -3.97
C ASN A 64 2.68 -10.99 -3.44
N THR A 65 2.66 -10.54 -2.21
CA THR A 65 1.47 -10.01 -1.56
C THR A 65 1.77 -8.68 -0.90
N TYR A 66 0.73 -8.00 -0.44
CA TYR A 66 0.86 -6.76 0.30
C TYR A 66 1.24 -7.03 1.75
N PHE A 67 2.06 -6.16 2.34
CA PHE A 67 2.53 -6.28 3.72
C PHE A 67 1.39 -6.43 4.76
N SER A 68 0.22 -5.89 4.49
CA SER A 68 -0.93 -5.94 5.39
C SER A 68 -1.86 -7.14 5.16
N GLU A 69 -1.56 -8.03 4.21
CA GLU A 69 -2.39 -9.18 3.89
C GLU A 69 -1.90 -10.41 4.67
N PRO A 70 -2.69 -10.95 5.62
CA PRO A 70 -2.27 -12.05 6.48
C PRO A 70 -2.45 -13.42 5.79
N ILE A 71 -1.76 -13.69 4.69
CA ILE A 71 -1.90 -14.92 3.90
C ILE A 71 -1.70 -16.16 4.78
N ALA A 72 -0.74 -16.14 5.71
CA ALA A 72 -0.48 -17.24 6.61
C ALA A 72 -1.69 -17.64 7.48
N PHE A 73 -2.67 -16.76 7.70
CA PHE A 73 -3.90 -17.06 8.41
C PHE A 73 -5.03 -17.59 7.52
N GLU A 74 -4.88 -17.49 6.21
CA GLU A 74 -5.92 -17.85 5.25
C GLU A 74 -5.66 -19.19 4.58
N ILE A 75 -4.44 -19.71 4.69
CA ILE A 75 -4.01 -20.98 4.11
C ILE A 75 -3.85 -21.98 5.25
N ASP A 76 -4.52 -23.12 5.15
CA ASP A 76 -4.46 -24.22 6.15
C ASP A 76 -3.14 -25.02 6.10
N ASP A 77 -2.15 -24.54 5.36
CA ASP A 77 -0.83 -25.16 5.25
C ASP A 77 0.15 -24.55 6.26
N GLY A 78 0.89 -25.39 6.97
CA GLY A 78 1.89 -24.95 7.96
C GLY A 78 3.27 -24.62 7.38
N ASP A 79 3.55 -24.90 6.10
CA ASP A 79 4.87 -24.69 5.47
C ASP A 79 4.88 -23.39 4.62
N ILE A 80 4.53 -22.27 5.27
CA ILE A 80 4.53 -20.96 4.63
C ILE A 80 5.80 -20.20 5.00
N LYS A 81 6.54 -19.74 3.97
CA LYS A 81 7.69 -18.88 4.13
C LYS A 81 7.39 -17.48 3.65
N GLU A 82 7.26 -16.52 4.58
CA GLU A 82 7.11 -15.11 4.27
C GLU A 82 8.47 -14.39 4.32
N THR A 83 8.70 -13.52 3.34
CA THR A 83 9.89 -12.67 3.29
C THR A 83 9.49 -11.24 2.98
N ILE A 84 9.79 -10.32 3.88
CA ILE A 84 9.55 -8.89 3.68
C ILE A 84 10.75 -8.27 2.97
N ARG A 85 10.51 -7.65 1.82
CA ARG A 85 11.53 -6.94 1.04
C ARG A 85 11.08 -5.51 0.78
N PRO A 86 11.98 -4.51 0.91
CA PRO A 86 11.69 -3.16 0.42
C PRO A 86 11.39 -3.23 -1.08
N TYR A 87 10.25 -2.66 -1.50
CA TYR A 87 9.84 -2.67 -2.90
C TYR A 87 10.17 -1.36 -3.60
N ALA A 88 9.85 -0.25 -2.96
CA ALA A 88 10.13 1.08 -3.47
C ALA A 88 10.50 2.02 -2.32
N MET A 89 11.24 3.08 -2.64
CA MET A 89 11.43 4.23 -1.76
C MET A 89 10.67 5.42 -2.33
N GLY A 90 9.90 6.09 -1.48
CA GLY A 90 9.21 7.34 -1.79
C GLY A 90 9.78 8.49 -0.96
N ARG A 91 9.93 9.66 -1.57
CA ARG A 91 10.29 10.91 -0.89
C ARG A 91 9.47 12.05 -1.44
N ILE A 92 8.92 12.86 -0.56
CA ILE A 92 8.29 14.13 -0.92
C ILE A 92 9.42 15.12 -1.26
N VAL A 93 9.42 15.63 -2.49
CA VAL A 93 10.45 16.56 -2.98
C VAL A 93 10.03 18.03 -2.88
N ASP A 94 8.73 18.29 -2.80
CA ASP A 94 8.12 19.60 -2.59
C ASP A 94 6.92 19.45 -1.66
N VAL A 95 7.09 19.88 -0.40
CA VAL A 95 6.08 19.70 0.64
C VAL A 95 4.84 20.55 0.37
N ALA A 96 5.03 21.80 -0.07
CA ALA A 96 3.91 22.71 -0.35
C ALA A 96 3.02 22.15 -1.46
N SER A 97 3.62 21.86 -2.63
CA SER A 97 2.87 21.30 -3.75
C SER A 97 2.24 19.95 -3.47
N PHE A 98 2.93 19.08 -2.70
CA PHE A 98 2.37 17.78 -2.32
C PHE A 98 1.13 17.93 -1.44
N LEU A 99 1.14 18.88 -0.50
CA LEU A 99 0.02 19.11 0.41
C LEU A 99 -1.19 19.75 -0.29
N GLU A 100 -0.99 20.58 -1.31
CA GLU A 100 -2.10 21.18 -2.08
C GLU A 100 -3.02 20.13 -2.72
N ASP A 101 -2.43 19.00 -3.15
CA ASP A 101 -3.16 17.90 -3.80
C ASP A 101 -3.46 16.72 -2.84
N TYR A 102 -3.06 16.83 -1.55
CA TYR A 102 -3.22 15.73 -0.60
C TYR A 102 -4.68 15.57 -0.14
N PRO A 103 -5.29 14.40 -0.37
CA PRO A 103 -6.67 14.15 0.04
C PRO A 103 -6.77 14.03 1.56
N CYS A 104 -7.65 14.80 2.17
CA CYS A 104 -7.96 14.74 3.58
C CYS A 104 -9.38 14.22 3.81
N ASP A 105 -9.66 13.77 5.04
CA ASP A 105 -11.00 13.35 5.42
C ASP A 105 -11.95 14.57 5.46
N PRO A 106 -13.01 14.62 4.64
CA PRO A 106 -13.94 15.73 4.64
C PRO A 106 -14.70 15.88 5.96
N ASP A 107 -14.83 14.80 6.74
CA ASP A 107 -15.50 14.77 8.03
C ASP A 107 -14.52 15.00 9.21
N GLY A 108 -13.23 15.20 8.93
CA GLY A 108 -12.15 15.32 9.92
C GLY A 108 -12.17 16.61 10.74
N GLY A 109 -13.06 17.56 10.42
CA GLY A 109 -13.12 18.86 11.07
C GLY A 109 -12.06 19.84 10.56
N GLU A 110 -12.03 21.04 11.18
CA GLU A 110 -11.03 22.07 10.87
C GLU A 110 -9.87 21.99 11.86
N LEU A 111 -8.63 22.04 11.36
CA LEU A 111 -7.41 22.00 12.15
C LEU A 111 -6.32 22.86 11.50
N CYS A 112 -5.64 23.70 12.30
CA CYS A 112 -4.46 24.46 11.88
C CYS A 112 -3.23 23.97 12.65
N ILE A 113 -2.16 23.62 11.92
CA ILE A 113 -0.89 23.18 12.51
C ILE A 113 0.31 23.92 11.93
N ASP A 114 1.33 24.10 12.73
CA ASP A 114 2.69 24.41 12.28
C ASP A 114 3.45 23.10 12.11
N LEU A 115 3.88 22.80 10.87
CA LEU A 115 4.66 21.64 10.52
C LEU A 115 6.09 22.06 10.21
N GLU A 116 7.00 21.91 11.17
CA GLU A 116 8.43 22.17 11.01
C GLU A 116 9.12 20.95 10.39
N ILE A 117 9.65 21.12 9.20
CA ILE A 117 10.34 20.07 8.44
C ILE A 117 11.83 20.33 8.43
N GLU A 118 12.59 19.26 8.69
CA GLU A 118 14.04 19.23 8.53
C GLU A 118 14.40 18.48 7.25
N ASP A 119 15.08 19.14 6.31
CA ASP A 119 15.50 18.59 5.03
C ASP A 119 16.88 19.07 4.63
N ASP A 120 17.90 18.25 4.88
CA ASP A 120 19.31 18.55 4.58
C ASP A 120 19.62 18.65 3.08
N LEU A 121 18.73 18.15 2.20
CA LEU A 121 18.99 18.08 0.77
C LEU A 121 18.27 19.17 -0.03
N LEU A 122 17.04 19.53 0.40
CA LEU A 122 16.17 20.43 -0.36
C LEU A 122 15.78 21.62 0.51
N PRO A 123 16.53 22.75 0.40
CA PRO A 123 16.36 23.91 1.29
C PRO A 123 14.96 24.54 1.27
N TRP A 124 14.18 24.34 0.21
CA TRP A 124 12.81 24.84 0.12
C TRP A 124 11.81 24.03 0.97
N ASN A 125 12.21 22.86 1.48
CA ASN A 125 11.42 22.09 2.45
C ASN A 125 11.86 22.35 3.90
N ASP A 126 13.09 22.87 4.11
CA ASP A 126 13.71 23.03 5.43
C ASP A 126 13.20 24.28 6.14
N HIS A 127 11.93 24.30 6.48
CA HIS A 127 11.28 25.37 7.23
C HIS A 127 9.93 24.91 7.81
N THR A 128 9.22 25.87 8.46
CA THR A 128 7.89 25.62 9.03
C THR A 128 6.80 25.97 8.01
N PHE A 129 5.97 25.00 7.69
CA PHE A 129 4.74 25.18 6.92
C PHE A 129 3.57 25.34 7.88
N ARG A 130 2.79 26.40 7.74
CA ARG A 130 1.53 26.54 8.45
C ARG A 130 0.41 26.05 7.57
N ILE A 131 -0.30 25.02 8.04
CA ILE A 131 -1.24 24.24 7.23
C ILE A 131 -2.61 24.26 7.90
N ARG A 132 -3.65 24.56 7.13
CA ARG A 132 -5.04 24.38 7.52
C ARG A 132 -5.62 23.18 6.80
N PHE A 133 -6.19 22.28 7.57
CA PHE A 133 -7.00 21.16 7.11
C PHE A 133 -8.47 21.53 7.22
N ALA A 134 -9.22 21.46 6.13
CA ALA A 134 -10.65 21.72 6.10
C ALA A 134 -11.25 21.20 4.79
N ASP A 135 -12.53 20.88 4.81
CA ASP A 135 -13.33 20.54 3.62
C ASP A 135 -12.72 19.43 2.73
N GLY A 136 -12.03 18.46 3.34
CA GLY A 136 -11.42 17.34 2.63
C GLY A 136 -10.10 17.63 1.93
N GLY A 137 -9.50 18.79 2.19
CA GLY A 137 -8.20 19.20 1.66
C GLY A 137 -7.31 19.86 2.70
N CYS A 138 -6.13 20.26 2.29
CA CYS A 138 -5.25 21.10 3.09
C CYS A 138 -4.66 22.24 2.26
N ALA A 139 -4.36 23.34 2.90
CA ALA A 139 -3.81 24.53 2.27
C ALA A 139 -2.86 25.27 3.21
N LEU A 140 -1.87 25.96 2.64
CA LEU A 140 -1.04 26.89 3.39
C LEU A 140 -1.90 28.09 3.87
N THR A 141 -1.64 28.58 5.08
CA THR A 141 -2.45 29.63 5.72
C THR A 141 -1.60 30.51 6.62
N ASP A 142 -2.12 31.72 6.93
CA ASP A 142 -1.57 32.60 7.98
C ASP A 142 -2.41 32.55 9.28
N ALA A 143 -3.45 31.72 9.34
CA ALA A 143 -4.28 31.56 10.52
C ALA A 143 -3.44 31.02 11.70
N PRO A 144 -3.76 31.33 12.94
CA PRO A 144 -3.02 30.81 14.10
C PRO A 144 -3.04 29.29 14.15
N ALA A 145 -1.88 28.69 14.37
CA ALA A 145 -1.77 27.24 14.55
C ALA A 145 -2.16 26.83 15.98
N GLU A 146 -2.84 25.71 16.09
CA GLU A 146 -3.24 25.10 17.37
C GLU A 146 -2.17 24.15 17.89
N TYR A 147 -1.43 23.53 17.00
CA TYR A 147 -0.39 22.54 17.31
C TYR A 147 0.88 22.80 16.51
N HIS A 148 1.99 22.37 17.06
CA HIS A 148 3.29 22.39 16.39
C HIS A 148 3.84 20.96 16.31
N LEU A 149 4.17 20.52 15.10
CA LEU A 149 4.79 19.23 14.83
C LEU A 149 6.15 19.46 14.18
N LYS A 150 7.16 18.75 14.67
CA LYS A 150 8.50 18.79 14.11
C LYS A 150 8.93 17.39 13.67
N MET A 151 9.42 17.26 12.44
CA MET A 151 9.90 15.99 11.92
C MET A 151 10.82 16.17 10.71
N GLY A 152 11.64 15.16 10.45
CA GLY A 152 12.42 15.08 9.20
C GLY A 152 11.55 14.73 8.00
N ILE A 153 11.99 15.12 6.81
CA ILE A 153 11.29 14.84 5.54
C ILE A 153 11.05 13.35 5.30
N GLY A 154 11.94 12.47 5.77
CA GLY A 154 11.77 11.02 5.70
C GLY A 154 10.56 10.52 6.50
N THR A 155 10.38 11.06 7.72
CA THR A 155 9.23 10.75 8.58
C THR A 155 7.93 11.25 7.95
N LEU A 156 7.91 12.49 7.44
CA LEU A 156 6.77 13.04 6.73
C LEU A 156 6.41 12.18 5.51
N SER A 157 7.39 11.81 4.70
CA SER A 157 7.17 10.95 3.53
C SER A 157 6.61 9.59 3.93
N THR A 158 7.13 8.99 5.00
CA THR A 158 6.65 7.70 5.53
C THR A 158 5.19 7.77 5.98
N LEU A 159 4.81 8.88 6.62
CA LEU A 159 3.46 9.14 7.09
C LEU A 159 2.48 9.37 5.93
N LEU A 160 2.77 10.35 5.08
CA LEU A 160 1.83 10.79 4.04
C LEU A 160 1.73 9.82 2.86
N LEU A 161 2.76 9.00 2.61
CA LEU A 161 2.67 7.89 1.67
C LEU A 161 2.01 6.62 2.25
N GLY A 162 1.53 6.69 3.50
CA GLY A 162 0.72 5.64 4.13
C GLY A 162 1.51 4.39 4.56
N TYR A 163 2.84 4.46 4.66
CA TYR A 163 3.63 3.29 5.06
C TYR A 163 3.55 3.01 6.56
N LYS A 164 3.48 4.04 7.40
CA LYS A 164 3.31 3.93 8.86
C LYS A 164 2.28 4.96 9.35
N THR A 165 1.56 4.61 10.39
CA THR A 165 0.66 5.53 11.07
C THR A 165 1.43 6.54 11.92
N ALA A 166 0.80 7.70 12.21
CA ALA A 166 1.38 8.71 13.09
C ALA A 166 1.72 8.15 14.48
N GLU A 167 0.82 7.35 15.05
CA GLU A 167 1.03 6.68 16.34
C GLU A 167 2.31 5.85 16.35
N ARG A 168 2.52 5.03 15.30
CA ARG A 168 3.70 4.20 15.19
C ARG A 168 4.99 4.99 14.99
N LEU A 169 4.93 6.11 14.29
CA LEU A 169 6.09 7.00 14.10
C LEU A 169 6.44 7.78 15.34
N PHE A 170 5.46 8.05 16.21
CA PHE A 170 5.72 8.71 17.51
C PHE A 170 6.40 7.80 18.52
N GLU A 171 6.27 6.47 18.39
CA GLU A 171 6.92 5.46 19.25
C GLU A 171 8.36 5.14 18.85
N LEU A 172 8.83 5.57 17.66
CA LEU A 172 10.17 5.30 17.11
C LEU A 172 11.13 6.43 17.39
#